data_3dd11f17e110ba6e9029854dbe0b74c7
#
_entry.id   3dd11f17e110ba6e9029854dbe0b74c7
#
_cell.length_a   1.000
_cell.length_b   1.000
_cell.length_c   1.000
_cell.angle_alpha   90.00
_cell.angle_beta   90.00
_cell.angle_gamma   90.00
#
_symmetry.space_group_name_H-M   'P 1'
#
loop_
_entity.id
_entity.type
_entity.pdbx_description
1 polymer ?
#
loop_
_entity_poly.entity_id
_entity_poly.type
_entity_poly.pdbx_seq_one_letter_code
_entity_poly.pdbx_strand_id
1 'polypeptide(L)'
;MADKKGTGLLMVWVDVPADQEDEFNHWYNEEHLPELLAVPGVLSAARYEAVRSGPKHLACYELESAAVMDTDAFKNRPTTEWAGRVGPRAIATTLINNVYEMIYPTGLSQDIAQSGMAAFHFDSKNDPQ
;
A
#
# COMPACT_ATOMS: atom_id res chain seq x y z
N MET A 1 -3.27 -11.61 -16.73
CA MET A 1 -2.78 -10.28 -16.58
C MET A 1 -3.33 -9.60 -15.34
N ALA A 2 -2.50 -8.93 -14.65
CA ALA A 2 -2.93 -8.29 -13.41
C ALA A 2 -3.58 -6.94 -13.74
N ASP A 3 -4.84 -6.84 -13.50
CA ASP A 3 -5.56 -5.60 -13.71
C ASP A 3 -5.43 -4.73 -12.47
N LYS A 4 -5.30 -3.44 -12.67
CA LYS A 4 -5.41 -2.52 -11.56
C LYS A 4 -6.86 -2.44 -11.15
N LYS A 5 -7.10 -2.64 -9.86
CA LYS A 5 -8.47 -2.67 -9.36
C LYS A 5 -9.00 -1.30 -9.02
N GLY A 6 -8.12 -0.32 -8.88
CA GLY A 6 -8.54 1.04 -8.55
C GLY A 6 -7.52 2.03 -9.07
N THR A 7 -7.70 3.29 -8.72
CA THR A 7 -6.85 4.37 -9.19
C THR A 7 -6.00 4.99 -8.08
N GLY A 8 -6.14 4.56 -6.84
CA GLY A 8 -5.36 5.10 -5.74
C GLY A 8 -4.41 4.10 -5.15
N LEU A 9 -3.33 4.59 -4.55
CA LEU A 9 -2.39 3.77 -3.80
C LEU A 9 -2.02 4.48 -2.51
N LEU A 10 -2.06 3.74 -1.42
CA LEU A 10 -1.47 4.20 -0.17
C LEU A 10 -0.21 3.37 0.05
N MET A 11 0.92 4.04 0.25
CA MET A 11 2.20 3.37 0.48
C MET A 11 2.81 3.89 1.76
N VAL A 12 3.18 2.97 2.63
CA VAL A 12 3.68 3.32 3.96
C VAL A 12 5.04 2.64 4.14
N TRP A 13 6.09 3.46 4.25
CA TRP A 13 7.45 2.97 4.47
C TRP A 13 7.79 3.17 5.93
N VAL A 14 8.35 2.13 6.56
CA VAL A 14 8.57 2.15 8.01
C VAL A 14 9.88 1.48 8.37
N ASP A 15 10.61 2.09 9.30
CA ASP A 15 11.67 1.42 10.05
C ASP A 15 11.29 1.43 11.51
N VAL A 16 11.57 0.33 12.20
CA VAL A 16 11.27 0.21 13.64
C VAL A 16 12.50 -0.33 14.35
N PRO A 17 12.58 -0.13 15.69
CA PRO A 17 13.70 -0.71 16.45
C PRO A 17 13.71 -2.22 16.33
N ALA A 18 14.92 -2.79 16.26
CA ALA A 18 15.07 -4.21 16.02
C ALA A 18 14.42 -5.05 17.12
N ASP A 19 14.46 -4.59 18.36
CA ASP A 19 13.90 -5.33 19.49
C ASP A 19 12.37 -5.28 19.54
N GLN A 20 11.75 -4.50 18.68
CA GLN A 20 10.29 -4.42 18.61
C GLN A 20 9.75 -4.93 17.29
N GLU A 21 10.63 -5.38 16.41
CA GLU A 21 10.23 -5.72 15.05
C GLU A 21 9.31 -6.93 15.01
N ASP A 22 9.58 -7.94 15.84
CA ASP A 22 8.74 -9.14 15.83
C ASP A 22 7.30 -8.80 16.20
N GLU A 23 7.12 -8.03 17.25
CA GLU A 23 5.77 -7.67 17.65
C GLU A 23 5.11 -6.72 16.66
N PHE A 24 5.88 -5.82 16.06
CA PHE A 24 5.39 -4.96 15.01
C PHE A 24 4.84 -5.79 13.84
N ASN A 25 5.59 -6.84 13.44
CA ASN A 25 5.15 -7.70 12.35
C ASN A 25 3.87 -8.45 12.73
N HIS A 26 3.78 -8.96 13.95
CA HIS A 26 2.56 -9.64 14.40
C HIS A 26 1.37 -8.71 14.36
N TRP A 27 1.53 -7.50 14.90
CA TRP A 27 0.44 -6.55 14.91
C TRP A 27 0.00 -6.19 13.49
N TYR A 28 0.97 -5.94 12.63
CA TYR A 28 0.68 -5.51 11.26
C TYR A 28 -0.08 -6.60 10.52
N ASN A 29 0.38 -7.84 10.64
CA ASN A 29 -0.20 -8.95 9.90
C ASN A 29 -1.55 -9.38 10.47
N GLU A 30 -1.71 -9.35 11.78
CA GLU A 30 -2.87 -9.94 12.41
C GLU A 30 -3.98 -8.93 12.68
N GLU A 31 -3.63 -7.68 12.85
CA GLU A 31 -4.65 -6.67 13.14
C GLU A 31 -4.73 -5.60 12.07
N HIS A 32 -3.62 -5.00 11.69
CA HIS A 32 -3.66 -3.77 10.88
C HIS A 32 -4.07 -4.03 9.43
N LEU A 33 -3.47 -5.03 8.77
CA LEU A 33 -3.86 -5.33 7.39
C LEU A 33 -5.33 -5.72 7.31
N PRO A 34 -5.84 -6.64 8.15
CA PRO A 34 -7.28 -6.94 8.12
C PRO A 34 -8.13 -5.72 8.41
N GLU A 35 -7.69 -4.84 9.30
CA GLU A 35 -8.42 -3.62 9.62
C GLU A 35 -8.56 -2.73 8.40
N LEU A 36 -7.46 -2.52 7.68
CA LEU A 36 -7.49 -1.68 6.49
C LEU A 36 -8.32 -2.33 5.38
N LEU A 37 -8.20 -3.66 5.23
CA LEU A 37 -8.98 -4.36 4.21
C LEU A 37 -10.48 -4.31 4.47
N ALA A 38 -10.89 -4.05 5.69
CA ALA A 38 -12.30 -3.92 6.02
C ALA A 38 -12.86 -2.54 5.66
N VAL A 39 -12.02 -1.57 5.35
CA VAL A 39 -12.49 -0.22 4.97
C VAL A 39 -13.02 -0.28 3.54
N PRO A 40 -14.26 0.20 3.31
CA PRO A 40 -14.80 0.23 1.96
C PRO A 40 -13.87 1.04 1.03
N GLY A 41 -13.56 0.45 -0.12
CA GLY A 41 -12.67 1.09 -1.09
C GLY A 41 -11.23 0.66 -0.98
N VAL A 42 -10.81 -0.01 0.08
CA VAL A 42 -9.49 -0.63 0.15
C VAL A 42 -9.61 -2.00 -0.51
N LEU A 43 -8.96 -2.16 -1.64
CA LEU A 43 -9.16 -3.31 -2.52
C LEU A 43 -8.16 -4.42 -2.30
N SER A 44 -6.96 -4.10 -1.85
CA SER A 44 -5.93 -5.09 -1.56
C SER A 44 -4.89 -4.47 -0.65
N ALA A 45 -4.14 -5.34 0.01
CA ALA A 45 -3.06 -4.91 0.89
C ALA A 45 -1.95 -5.95 0.84
N ALA A 46 -0.71 -5.48 0.87
CA ALA A 46 0.45 -6.38 0.88
C ALA A 46 1.60 -5.69 1.58
N ARG A 47 2.46 -6.49 2.20
CA ARG A 47 3.66 -6.00 2.85
C ARG A 47 4.88 -6.52 2.14
N TYR A 48 5.91 -5.68 2.10
CA TYR A 48 7.18 -6.00 1.43
C TYR A 48 8.33 -5.64 2.35
N GLU A 49 9.41 -6.40 2.22
CA GLU A 49 10.64 -6.11 2.94
C GLU A 49 11.70 -5.74 1.91
N ALA A 50 12.46 -4.68 2.18
CA ALA A 50 13.47 -4.21 1.24
C ALA A 50 14.58 -5.25 1.11
N VAL A 51 14.96 -5.55 -0.12
CA VAL A 51 16.14 -6.39 -0.39
C VAL A 51 17.33 -5.52 -0.76
N ARG A 52 17.13 -4.24 -0.95
CA ARG A 52 18.17 -3.24 -1.17
C ARG A 52 17.68 -1.91 -0.64
N SER A 53 18.56 -1.17 0.01
CA SER A 53 18.24 0.14 0.57
C SER A 53 17.11 0.02 1.59
N GLY A 54 16.69 1.12 2.08
CA GLY A 54 15.61 1.19 3.06
C GLY A 54 14.66 2.29 2.68
N PRO A 55 13.60 2.48 3.46
CA PRO A 55 13.26 1.79 4.72
C PRO A 55 12.99 0.31 4.54
N LYS A 56 13.09 -0.45 5.63
CA LYS A 56 13.01 -1.89 5.56
C LYS A 56 11.61 -2.39 5.23
N HIS A 57 10.60 -1.78 5.79
CA HIS A 57 9.22 -2.26 5.64
C HIS A 57 8.42 -1.35 4.73
N LEU A 58 7.65 -1.96 3.83
CA LEU A 58 6.73 -1.24 2.96
C LEU A 58 5.39 -1.94 3.00
N ALA A 59 4.33 -1.19 3.22
CA ALA A 59 2.97 -1.70 3.06
C ALA A 59 2.31 -0.95 1.92
N CYS A 60 1.67 -1.69 1.01
CA CYS A 60 0.99 -1.11 -0.14
C CYS A 60 -0.48 -1.48 -0.08
N TYR A 61 -1.33 -0.49 -0.30
CA TYR A 61 -2.77 -0.69 -0.32
C TYR A 61 -3.33 -0.14 -1.62
N GLU A 62 -4.01 -0.99 -2.39
CA GLU A 62 -4.73 -0.50 -3.56
C GLU A 62 -6.06 0.07 -3.11
N LEU A 63 -6.37 1.26 -3.58
CA LEU A 63 -7.59 1.96 -3.21
C LEU A 63 -8.45 2.15 -4.46
N GLU A 64 -9.76 2.10 -4.28
CA GLU A 64 -10.68 2.40 -5.37
C GLU A 64 -10.32 3.76 -5.99
N SER A 65 -10.05 4.73 -5.15
CA SER A 65 -9.51 6.03 -5.56
C SER A 65 -8.81 6.64 -4.34
N ALA A 66 -8.05 7.70 -4.56
CA ALA A 66 -7.40 8.40 -3.47
C ALA A 66 -8.41 8.95 -2.46
N ALA A 67 -9.65 9.18 -2.90
CA ALA A 67 -10.69 9.73 -2.03
C ALA A 67 -11.06 8.79 -0.87
N VAL A 68 -10.70 7.51 -0.96
CA VAL A 68 -10.94 6.59 0.16
C VAL A 68 -10.31 7.13 1.45
N MET A 69 -9.18 7.81 1.32
CA MET A 69 -8.47 8.36 2.48
C MET A 69 -9.29 9.42 3.22
N ASP A 70 -10.25 10.03 2.54
CA ASP A 70 -11.06 11.09 3.13
C ASP A 70 -12.41 10.60 3.65
N THR A 71 -12.70 9.31 3.53
CA THR A 71 -13.97 8.78 4.00
C THR A 71 -13.96 8.66 5.52
N ASP A 72 -15.16 8.73 6.11
CA ASP A 72 -15.29 8.54 7.55
C ASP A 72 -14.83 7.15 7.95
N ALA A 73 -15.13 6.13 7.13
CA ALA A 73 -14.73 4.77 7.44
C ALA A 73 -13.22 4.65 7.59
N PHE A 74 -12.46 5.35 6.75
CA PHE A 74 -11.02 5.32 6.88
C PHE A 74 -10.53 6.16 8.06
N LYS A 75 -11.03 7.39 8.15
CA LYS A 75 -10.50 8.35 9.13
C LYS A 75 -10.89 8.01 10.56
N ASN A 76 -12.04 7.37 10.75
CA ASN A 76 -12.58 7.13 12.09
C ASN A 76 -12.33 5.71 12.57
N ARG A 77 -11.32 5.03 12.02
CA ARG A 77 -10.97 3.71 12.53
C ARG A 77 -10.54 3.83 13.98
N PRO A 78 -10.99 2.91 14.83
CA PRO A 78 -10.58 2.97 16.24
C PRO A 78 -9.09 2.64 16.38
N THR A 79 -8.46 3.25 17.37
CA THR A 79 -7.07 2.93 17.72
C THR A 79 -7.12 1.90 18.83
N THR A 80 -6.56 0.72 18.57
CA THR A 80 -6.52 -0.32 19.58
C THR A 80 -5.36 -0.09 20.54
N GLU A 81 -5.40 -0.76 21.68
CA GLU A 81 -4.30 -0.71 22.63
C GLU A 81 -3.02 -1.25 21.99
N TRP A 82 -3.14 -2.31 21.21
CA TRP A 82 -2.01 -2.92 20.53
C TRP A 82 -1.38 -1.93 19.55
N ALA A 83 -2.20 -1.27 18.72
CA ALA A 83 -1.70 -0.25 17.79
C ALA A 83 -1.02 0.89 18.51
N GLY A 84 -1.54 1.30 19.68
CA GLY A 84 -0.94 2.37 20.47
C GLY A 84 0.41 1.99 21.05
N ARG A 85 0.68 0.69 21.15
CA ARG A 85 1.90 0.21 21.74
C ARG A 85 2.99 -0.08 20.70
N VAL A 86 2.63 -0.64 19.56
CA VAL A 86 3.61 -1.06 18.57
C VAL A 86 3.32 -0.58 17.16
N GLY A 87 2.30 0.24 16.96
CA GLY A 87 2.03 0.79 15.64
C GLY A 87 3.11 1.79 15.22
N PRO A 88 3.17 2.12 13.93
CA PRO A 88 4.24 3.01 13.43
C PRO A 88 4.27 4.35 14.15
N ARG A 89 3.12 4.92 14.49
CA ARG A 89 3.12 6.21 15.18
C ARG A 89 3.73 6.12 16.55
N ALA A 90 3.77 4.92 17.14
CA ALA A 90 4.32 4.72 18.48
C ALA A 90 5.81 4.46 18.45
N ILE A 91 6.29 3.65 17.50
CA ILE A 91 7.65 3.13 17.60
C ILE A 91 8.53 3.37 16.36
N ALA A 92 7.99 3.89 15.26
CA ALA A 92 8.78 4.02 14.04
C ALA A 92 9.93 4.99 14.22
N THR A 93 11.10 4.60 13.71
CA THR A 93 12.24 5.51 13.59
C THR A 93 12.21 6.22 12.25
N THR A 94 11.54 5.63 11.26
CA THR A 94 11.24 6.27 9.98
C THR A 94 9.81 5.93 9.61
N LEU A 95 9.04 6.93 9.23
CA LEU A 95 7.67 6.73 8.79
C LEU A 95 7.38 7.67 7.64
N ILE A 96 7.13 7.09 6.47
CA ILE A 96 6.75 7.84 5.27
C ILE A 96 5.42 7.30 4.81
N ASN A 97 4.45 8.19 4.65
CA ASN A 97 3.08 7.80 4.36
C ASN A 97 2.63 8.63 3.16
N ASN A 98 2.51 8.00 2.00
CA ASN A 98 2.19 8.70 0.76
C ASN A 98 0.96 8.11 0.11
N VAL A 99 0.14 8.99 -0.47
CA VAL A 99 -1.03 8.60 -1.24
C VAL A 99 -0.80 9.02 -2.68
N TYR A 100 -1.04 8.09 -3.60
CA TYR A 100 -0.79 8.30 -5.02
C TYR A 100 -2.06 8.10 -5.80
N GLU A 101 -2.16 8.84 -6.91
CA GLU A 101 -3.27 8.68 -7.84
C GLU A 101 -2.69 8.23 -9.18
N MET A 102 -3.35 7.25 -9.80
CA MET A 102 -2.87 6.73 -11.09
C MET A 102 -2.96 7.80 -12.15
N ILE A 103 -1.87 8.00 -12.86
CA ILE A 103 -1.85 8.94 -13.99
C ILE A 103 -1.72 8.22 -15.33
N TYR A 104 -1.38 6.94 -15.30
CA TYR A 104 -1.27 6.12 -16.49
C TYR A 104 -1.30 4.65 -16.09
N PRO A 105 -2.00 3.78 -16.80
CA PRO A 105 -2.75 4.10 -18.01
C PRO A 105 -4.04 4.84 -17.69
N THR A 106 -4.48 5.68 -18.66
CA THR A 106 -5.80 6.29 -18.59
C THR A 106 -6.83 5.20 -18.89
N GLY A 107 -8.11 5.53 -18.77
CA GLY A 107 -9.15 4.53 -19.02
C GLY A 107 -8.97 3.83 -20.35
N LEU A 108 -8.77 4.58 -21.43
CA LEU A 108 -8.60 3.99 -22.75
C LEU A 108 -7.33 3.15 -22.83
N SER A 109 -6.22 3.68 -22.32
CA SER A 109 -4.96 2.94 -22.34
C SER A 109 -5.06 1.68 -21.51
N GLN A 110 -5.82 1.73 -20.42
CA GLN A 110 -6.00 0.57 -19.59
C GLN A 110 -6.76 -0.53 -20.33
N ASP A 111 -7.78 -0.16 -21.09
CA ASP A 111 -8.52 -1.13 -21.88
C ASP A 111 -7.62 -1.78 -22.93
N ILE A 112 -6.79 -1.00 -23.59
CA ILE A 112 -5.85 -1.53 -24.57
C ILE A 112 -4.89 -2.49 -23.89
N ALA A 113 -4.36 -2.13 -22.75
CA ALA A 113 -3.44 -3.00 -22.04
C ALA A 113 -4.11 -4.31 -21.64
N GLN A 114 -5.35 -4.24 -21.19
CA GLN A 114 -6.06 -5.44 -20.79
C GLN A 114 -6.38 -6.35 -21.96
N SER A 115 -6.43 -5.80 -23.17
CA SER A 115 -6.68 -6.60 -24.34
C SER A 115 -5.41 -7.31 -24.85
N GLY A 116 -4.30 -7.08 -24.18
CA GLY A 116 -3.04 -7.71 -24.60
C GLY A 116 -2.19 -6.86 -25.49
N MET A 117 -2.63 -5.68 -25.80
CA MET A 117 -1.86 -4.80 -26.67
C MET A 117 -0.67 -4.18 -25.97
N ALA A 118 -0.62 -4.29 -24.69
CA ALA A 118 0.41 -3.65 -23.91
C ALA A 118 1.76 -4.15 -24.27
N ALA A 119 1.74 -5.12 -25.02
CA ALA A 119 3.03 -5.59 -25.36
C ALA A 119 3.85 -4.44 -25.70
N PHE A 120 4.21 -3.89 -25.42
CA PHE A 120 5.19 -2.98 -25.74
C PHE A 120 6.13 -2.71 -24.66
N HIS A 121 5.46 -3.33 -24.42
CA HIS A 121 6.02 -3.24 -24.01
C HIS A 121 6.88 -3.16 -23.48
N PHE A 122 7.03 -3.20 -22.84
CA PHE A 122 7.50 -2.82 -22.77
C PHE A 122 8.36 -3.28 -22.34
N ASP A 123 8.59 -3.49 -22.34
CA ASP A 123 9.20 -3.63 -22.41
C ASP A 123 10.01 -3.69 -22.03
N SER A 124 10.07 -3.70 -21.95
CA SER A 124 10.60 -3.38 -22.14
C SER A 124 11.38 -3.36 -21.90
N LYS A 125 11.58 -3.24 -21.94
CA LYS A 125 12.00 -2.85 -22.32
C LYS A 125 12.35 -2.28 -22.20
N ASN A 126 12.08 -2.05 -22.24
CA ASN A 126 11.99 -1.26 -22.52
C ASN A 126 12.18 -0.86 -22.05
N ASP A 127 11.94 -0.76 -21.83
CA ASP A 127 11.75 -0.12 -21.78
C ASP A 127 12.14 0.11 -21.12
N PRO A 128 12.22 0.42 -20.83
CA PRO A 128 12.29 0.96 -20.57
C PRO A 128 12.37 1.08 -19.99
N GLN A 129 11.93 1.21 -19.63
CA GLN A 129 11.61 1.49 -19.70
C GLN A 129 11.76 1.69 -19.59
#